data_92baf5db7f5c5288176c48669cff90c2
#
_entry.id   92baf5db7f5c5288176c48669cff90c2
#
_cell.length_a   1.000
_cell.length_b   1.000
_cell.length_c   1.000
_cell.angle_alpha   90.00
_cell.angle_beta   90.00
_cell.angle_gamma   90.00
#
_symmetry.space_group_name_H-M   'P 1'
#
loop_
_entity.id
_entity.type
_entity.pdbx_description
1 polymer ?
#
loop_
_entity_poly.entity_id
_entity_poly.type
_entity_poly.pdbx_seq_one_letter_code
_entity_poly.pdbx_strand_id
1 'polypeptide(L)'
;MTALRESLDRLAGGLVLITFDPDRYPSLNMTYEGNKEHILHFWSEAKSKLKRDVDLIGPIDALMDEMFTAFESGNIDKGVDIAMSLWAADIKKLR
;
A
#
# COMPACT_ATOMS: atom_id res chain seq x y z
N MET A 1 10.78 -17.00 -6.41
CA MET A 1 10.03 -15.94 -7.13
C MET A 1 8.68 -15.73 -6.47
N THR A 2 8.32 -14.47 -6.21
CA THR A 2 7.07 -14.15 -5.54
C THR A 2 5.93 -14.15 -6.56
N ALA A 3 4.88 -14.92 -6.28
CA ALA A 3 3.68 -14.93 -7.13
C ALA A 3 2.92 -13.60 -6.98
N LEU A 4 2.18 -13.22 -8.02
CA LEU A 4 1.36 -12.01 -7.99
C LEU A 4 0.47 -11.96 -6.75
N ARG A 5 -0.22 -13.06 -6.46
CA ARG A 5 -1.12 -13.14 -5.32
C ARG A 5 -0.39 -12.87 -4.01
N GLU A 6 0.81 -13.42 -3.85
CA GLU A 6 1.60 -13.22 -2.64
C GLU A 6 2.05 -11.77 -2.52
N SER A 7 2.49 -11.16 -3.62
CA SER A 7 2.86 -9.74 -3.63
C SER A 7 1.69 -8.86 -3.20
N LEU A 8 0.50 -9.15 -3.71
CA LEU A 8 -0.71 -8.39 -3.37
C LEU A 8 -1.14 -8.60 -1.91
N ASP A 9 -1.00 -9.82 -1.40
CA ASP A 9 -1.30 -10.10 0.02
C ASP A 9 -0.38 -9.30 0.94
N ARG A 10 0.91 -9.26 0.62
CA ARG A 10 1.88 -8.51 1.41
C ARG A 10 1.66 -7.00 1.30
N LEU A 11 1.29 -6.53 0.11
CA LEU A 11 0.93 -5.14 -0.11
C LEU A 11 -0.29 -4.76 0.75
N ALA A 12 -1.31 -5.60 0.75
CA ALA A 12 -2.52 -5.35 1.55
C ALA A 12 -2.19 -5.28 3.04
N GLY A 13 -1.30 -6.15 3.51
CA GLY A 13 -0.82 -6.10 4.89
C GLY A 13 -0.15 -4.78 5.22
N GLY A 14 0.68 -4.27 4.31
CA GLY A 14 1.32 -2.96 4.48
C GLY A 14 0.30 -1.82 4.53
N LEU A 15 -0.75 -1.89 3.73
CA LEU A 15 -1.81 -0.88 3.74
C LEU A 15 -2.56 -0.87 5.07
N VAL A 16 -2.77 -2.02 5.67
CA VAL A 16 -3.38 -2.10 7.00
C VAL A 16 -2.45 -1.49 8.05
N LEU A 17 -1.17 -1.83 8.00
CA LEU A 17 -0.19 -1.31 8.98
C LEU A 17 -0.08 0.21 8.94
N ILE A 18 -0.16 0.82 7.75
CA ILE A 18 0.01 2.27 7.62
C ILE A 18 -1.14 3.05 8.26
N THR A 19 -2.27 2.39 8.53
CA THR A 19 -3.40 3.03 9.21
C THR A 19 -3.24 3.04 10.73
N PHE A 20 -2.22 2.35 11.26
CA PHE A 20 -1.98 2.29 12.69
C PHE A 20 -1.34 3.60 13.18
N ASP A 21 -1.62 3.91 14.45
CA ASP A 21 -1.00 5.04 15.13
C ASP A 21 0.52 4.87 15.11
N PRO A 22 1.29 5.92 14.79
CA PRO A 22 2.76 5.85 14.81
C PRO A 22 3.34 5.33 16.13
N ASP A 23 2.65 5.55 17.25
CA ASP A 23 3.09 5.07 18.55
C ASP A 23 3.11 3.55 18.64
N ARG A 24 2.42 2.86 17.75
CA ARG A 24 2.39 1.40 17.72
C ARG A 24 3.52 0.80 16.90
N TYR A 25 4.15 1.59 16.02
CA TYR A 25 5.23 1.09 15.18
C TYR A 25 6.39 0.49 15.96
N PRO A 26 6.85 1.10 17.07
CA PRO A 26 7.95 0.51 17.84
C PRO A 26 7.64 -0.90 18.34
N SER A 27 6.40 -1.16 18.76
CA SER A 27 6.02 -2.48 19.24
C SER A 27 5.92 -3.51 18.13
N LEU A 28 5.76 -3.06 16.88
CA LEU A 28 5.75 -3.91 15.69
C LEU A 28 7.12 -4.00 15.04
N ASN A 29 8.11 -3.36 15.64
CA ASN A 29 9.47 -3.30 15.13
C ASN A 29 9.52 -2.77 13.68
N MET A 30 8.68 -1.79 13.38
CA MET A 30 8.57 -1.21 12.05
C MET A 30 8.37 0.30 12.15
N THR A 31 9.00 1.04 11.22
CA THR A 31 8.84 2.49 11.12
C THR A 31 7.89 2.81 9.97
N TYR A 32 7.39 4.06 9.93
CA TYR A 32 6.62 4.53 8.80
C TYR A 32 7.40 4.37 7.49
N GLU A 33 8.66 4.77 7.49
CA GLU A 33 9.50 4.71 6.30
C GLU A 33 9.73 3.27 5.85
N GLY A 34 9.97 2.36 6.79
CA GLY A 34 10.12 0.95 6.48
C GLY A 34 8.85 0.36 5.90
N ASN A 35 7.70 0.75 6.44
CA ASN A 35 6.41 0.29 5.91
C ASN A 35 6.13 0.87 4.53
N LYS A 36 6.50 2.13 4.29
CA LYS A 36 6.37 2.75 2.97
C LYS A 36 7.20 1.98 1.95
N GLU A 37 8.45 1.65 2.29
CA GLU A 37 9.32 0.87 1.40
C GLU A 37 8.73 -0.50 1.12
N HIS A 38 8.16 -1.15 2.14
CA HIS A 38 7.50 -2.44 2.01
C HIS A 38 6.33 -2.36 1.01
N ILE A 39 5.47 -1.35 1.16
CA ILE A 39 4.33 -1.13 0.26
C ILE A 39 4.83 -0.90 -1.17
N LEU A 40 5.80 -0.02 -1.36
CA LEU A 40 6.31 0.30 -2.69
C LEU A 40 7.00 -0.90 -3.33
N HIS A 41 7.74 -1.67 -2.55
CA HIS A 41 8.41 -2.88 -3.05
C HIS A 41 7.41 -3.90 -3.58
N PHE A 42 6.40 -4.24 -2.78
CA PHE A 42 5.43 -5.26 -3.20
C PHE A 42 4.49 -4.74 -4.29
N TRP A 43 4.19 -3.45 -4.29
CA TRP A 43 3.43 -2.87 -5.39
C TRP A 43 4.24 -2.91 -6.69
N SER A 44 5.53 -2.60 -6.62
CA SER A 44 6.41 -2.69 -7.79
C SER A 44 6.46 -4.11 -8.34
N GLU A 45 6.58 -5.12 -7.48
CA GLU A 45 6.54 -6.51 -7.91
C GLU A 45 5.20 -6.87 -8.54
N ALA A 46 4.11 -6.46 -7.91
CA ALA A 46 2.77 -6.75 -8.43
C ALA A 46 2.55 -6.10 -9.80
N LYS A 47 2.97 -4.84 -9.98
CA LYS A 47 2.82 -4.15 -11.26
C LYS A 47 3.49 -4.92 -12.39
N SER A 48 4.65 -5.49 -12.14
CA SER A 48 5.39 -6.22 -13.17
C SER A 48 4.71 -7.52 -13.57
N LYS A 49 3.77 -8.00 -12.77
CA LYS A 49 3.08 -9.28 -12.99
C LYS A 49 1.63 -9.14 -13.42
N LEU A 50 1.07 -7.93 -13.35
CA LEU A 50 -0.32 -7.70 -13.77
C LEU A 50 -0.44 -7.87 -15.28
N LYS A 51 -1.52 -8.53 -15.72
CA LYS A 51 -1.80 -8.78 -17.12
C LYS A 51 -3.15 -8.28 -17.56
N ARG A 52 -4.18 -8.44 -16.70
CA ARG A 52 -5.55 -8.01 -17.02
C ARG A 52 -5.85 -6.60 -16.56
N ASP A 53 -5.39 -6.27 -15.35
CA ASP A 53 -5.75 -5.03 -14.68
C ASP A 53 -4.67 -3.96 -14.84
N VAL A 54 -3.89 -4.03 -15.93
CA VAL A 54 -2.84 -3.04 -16.20
C VAL A 54 -3.38 -1.61 -16.27
N ASP A 55 -4.65 -1.46 -16.67
CA ASP A 55 -5.28 -0.14 -16.74
C ASP A 55 -5.44 0.50 -15.35
N LEU A 56 -5.41 -0.31 -14.29
CA LEU A 56 -5.54 0.18 -12.93
C LEU A 56 -4.23 0.64 -12.32
N ILE A 57 -3.10 0.34 -12.98
CA ILE A 57 -1.77 0.72 -12.46
C ILE A 57 -1.67 2.24 -12.27
N GLY A 58 -2.02 3.01 -13.28
CA GLY A 58 -1.96 4.47 -13.21
C GLY A 58 -2.79 5.05 -12.08
N PRO A 59 -4.10 4.72 -12.01
CA PRO A 59 -4.94 5.20 -10.90
C PRO A 59 -4.43 4.77 -9.53
N ILE A 60 -3.95 3.54 -9.37
CA ILE A 60 -3.43 3.07 -8.09
C ILE A 60 -2.12 3.78 -7.75
N ASP A 61 -1.22 3.95 -8.71
CA ASP A 61 0.01 4.72 -8.49
C ASP A 61 -0.32 6.13 -7.99
N ALA A 62 -1.30 6.78 -8.58
CA ALA A 62 -1.72 8.12 -8.18
C ALA A 62 -2.25 8.13 -6.75
N LEU A 63 -3.07 7.13 -6.39
CA LEU A 63 -3.60 7.02 -5.03
C LEU A 63 -2.50 6.72 -4.00
N MET A 64 -1.55 5.87 -4.35
CA MET A 64 -0.40 5.58 -3.48
C MET A 64 0.40 6.85 -3.20
N ASP A 65 0.70 7.61 -4.25
CA ASP A 65 1.45 8.86 -4.14
C ASP A 65 0.69 9.87 -3.27
N GLU A 66 -0.61 10.02 -3.51
CA GLU A 66 -1.46 10.91 -2.73
C GLU A 66 -1.52 10.47 -1.26
N MET A 67 -1.60 9.17 -0.99
CA MET A 67 -1.61 8.62 0.35
C MET A 67 -0.32 8.98 1.10
N PHE A 68 0.83 8.72 0.51
CA PHE A 68 2.10 9.02 1.16
C PHE A 68 2.28 10.53 1.34
N THR A 69 1.88 11.33 0.36
CA THR A 69 1.93 12.79 0.48
C THR A 69 1.09 13.28 1.65
N ALA A 70 -0.12 12.72 1.80
CA ALA A 70 -1.00 13.08 2.91
C ALA A 70 -0.36 12.77 4.27
N PHE A 71 0.18 11.56 4.44
CA PHE A 71 0.86 11.20 5.69
C PHE A 71 2.06 12.10 5.98
N GLU A 72 2.85 12.37 4.96
CA GLU A 72 4.10 13.14 5.13
C GLU A 72 3.86 14.62 5.31
N SER A 73 2.69 15.11 4.92
CA SER A 73 2.29 16.51 5.16
C SER A 73 1.51 16.68 6.46
N GLY A 74 1.31 15.60 7.22
CA GLY A 74 0.57 15.66 8.48
C GLY A 74 -0.93 15.46 8.36
N ASN A 75 -1.44 15.22 7.16
CA ASN A 75 -2.86 14.98 6.92
C ASN A 75 -3.17 13.49 7.09
N ILE A 76 -3.08 13.02 8.32
CA ILE A 76 -3.19 11.60 8.66
C ILE A 76 -4.54 11.02 8.27
N ASP A 77 -5.62 11.74 8.55
CA ASP A 77 -6.97 11.26 8.24
C ASP A 77 -7.14 10.98 6.75
N LYS A 78 -6.64 11.87 5.90
CA LYS A 78 -6.69 11.67 4.46
C LYS A 78 -5.88 10.47 4.03
N GLY A 79 -4.68 10.31 4.60
CA GLY A 79 -3.82 9.16 4.31
C GLY A 79 -4.50 7.86 4.66
N VAL A 80 -5.12 7.79 5.85
CA VAL A 80 -5.86 6.61 6.30
C VAL A 80 -7.04 6.32 5.37
N ASP A 81 -7.79 7.34 4.98
CA ASP A 81 -8.94 7.18 4.07
C ASP A 81 -8.50 6.57 2.74
N ILE A 82 -7.38 7.04 2.19
CA ILE A 82 -6.87 6.51 0.92
C ILE A 82 -6.43 5.05 1.09
N ALA A 83 -5.70 4.75 2.17
CA ALA A 83 -5.26 3.39 2.45
C ALA A 83 -6.44 2.43 2.58
N MET A 84 -7.48 2.85 3.30
CA MET A 84 -8.70 2.04 3.46
C MET A 84 -9.44 1.86 2.15
N SER A 85 -9.46 2.89 1.29
CA SER A 85 -10.08 2.81 -0.03
C SER A 85 -9.36 1.80 -0.92
N LEU A 86 -8.03 1.80 -0.90
CA LEU A 86 -7.23 0.85 -1.66
C LEU A 86 -7.49 -0.57 -1.17
N TRP A 87 -7.53 -0.77 0.14
CA TRP A 87 -7.79 -2.07 0.73
C TRP A 87 -9.22 -2.56 0.39
N ALA A 88 -10.21 -1.67 0.49
CA ALA A 88 -11.60 -1.99 0.22
C ALA A 88 -11.88 -2.26 -1.26
N ALA A 89 -11.03 -1.76 -2.15
CA ALA A 89 -11.13 -2.04 -3.59
C ALA A 89 -10.66 -3.44 -3.97
N ASP A 90 -10.40 -4.30 -2.97
CA ASP A 90 -9.96 -5.68 -3.19
C ASP A 90 -8.68 -5.76 -4.01
N ILE A 91 -7.67 -4.99 -3.58
CA ILE A 91 -6.39 -4.94 -4.27
C ILE A 91 -5.79 -6.35 -4.43
N LYS A 92 -6.15 -7.29 -3.56
CA LYS A 92 -5.68 -8.66 -3.63
C LYS A 92 -6.26 -9.45 -4.82
N LYS A 93 -7.30 -8.93 -5.46
CA LYS A 93 -7.95 -9.58 -6.59
C LYS A 93 -7.43 -9.12 -7.94
N LEU A 94 -6.48 -8.21 -7.96
CA LEU A 94 -5.89 -7.76 -9.22
C LEU A 94 -5.25 -8.91 -9.99
N ARG A 95 -5.34 -8.85 -11.30
CA ARG A 95 -4.82 -9.90 -12.21
C ARG A 95 -3.79 -9.36 -13.18
#